data_9a4171c668b4dfd89d5050a28913d256
#
_entry.id   9a4171c668b4dfd89d5050a28913d256
#
_cell.length_a   1.000
_cell.length_b   1.000
_cell.length_c   1.000
_cell.angle_alpha   90.00
_cell.angle_beta   90.00
_cell.angle_gamma   90.00
#
_symmetry.space_group_name_H-M   'P 1'
#
loop_
_entity.id
_entity.type
_entity.pdbx_description
1 polymer ?
#
loop_
_entity_poly.entity_id
_entity_poly.type
_entity_poly.pdbx_seq_one_letter_code
_entity_poly.pdbx_strand_id
1 'polypeptide(L)'
;MKNIVATIQREQNAIIRDEESHNLIIQGVAGSGKTSIALHRVAYILYRFKGQITSDDILIISPNKVFADYISNVLPELGEETIKECGMEELLSELLDGKVKFQTFFEQVNDLLENKNAATIERTKFKATFEFVQLLDK
;
A
#
# COMPACT_ATOMS: atom_id res chain seq x y z
N MET A 1 5.51 33.35 4.19
CA MET A 1 6.05 32.01 3.83
C MET A 1 6.42 31.17 5.05
N LYS A 2 7.18 31.65 6.04
CA LYS A 2 7.59 30.86 7.23
C LYS A 2 6.42 30.20 7.99
N ASN A 3 5.29 30.89 8.14
CA ASN A 3 4.12 30.33 8.87
C ASN A 3 3.42 29.18 8.14
N ILE A 4 3.38 29.20 6.80
CA ILE A 4 2.76 28.12 6.00
C ILE A 4 3.58 26.85 6.08
N VAL A 5 4.91 26.96 5.92
CA VAL A 5 5.84 25.81 6.02
C VAL A 5 5.77 25.18 7.42
N ALA A 6 5.77 25.98 8.48
CA ALA A 6 5.65 25.49 9.85
C ALA A 6 4.30 24.80 10.12
N THR A 7 3.21 25.24 9.49
CA THR A 7 1.88 24.62 9.61
C THR A 7 1.85 23.27 8.90
N ILE A 8 2.35 23.18 7.67
CA ILE A 8 2.43 21.92 6.91
C ILE A 8 3.28 20.91 7.68
N GLN A 9 4.45 21.28 8.18
CA GLN A 9 5.30 20.40 8.97
C GLN A 9 4.63 19.89 10.25
N ARG A 10 3.83 20.73 10.91
CA ARG A 10 3.08 20.35 12.12
C ARG A 10 1.99 19.32 11.81
N GLU A 11 1.24 19.52 10.73
CA GLU A 11 0.21 18.57 10.28
C GLU A 11 0.85 17.21 9.88
N GLN A 12 1.96 17.23 9.15
CA GLN A 12 2.71 16.05 8.80
C GLN A 12 3.21 15.31 10.04
N ASN A 13 3.76 16.02 11.04
CA ASN A 13 4.20 15.43 12.29
C ASN A 13 3.07 14.81 13.10
N ALA A 14 1.87 15.40 13.09
CA ALA A 14 0.71 14.81 13.74
C ALA A 14 0.34 13.45 13.11
N ILE A 15 0.36 13.34 11.79
CA ILE A 15 0.11 12.09 11.06
C ILE A 15 1.20 11.05 11.35
N ILE A 16 2.46 11.45 11.34
CA ILE A 16 3.60 10.54 11.59
C ILE A 16 3.51 9.93 13.00
N ARG A 17 3.08 10.72 13.98
CA ARG A 17 3.05 10.33 15.40
C ARG A 17 1.68 9.85 15.91
N ASP A 18 0.73 9.66 15.04
CA ASP A 18 -0.57 9.13 15.42
C ASP A 18 -0.44 7.66 15.87
N GLU A 19 -0.66 7.39 17.15
CA GLU A 19 -0.60 6.05 17.78
C GLU A 19 -2.00 5.46 18.00
N GLU A 20 -3.08 6.24 17.78
CA GLU A 20 -4.45 5.84 18.12
C GLU A 20 -5.20 5.25 16.91
N SER A 21 -4.87 5.70 15.70
CA SER A 21 -5.59 5.28 14.49
C SER A 21 -5.22 3.86 14.06
N HIS A 22 -6.17 2.94 14.11
CA HIS A 22 -6.01 1.60 13.51
C HIS A 22 -5.92 1.63 11.98
N ASN A 23 -6.62 2.56 11.35
CA ASN A 23 -6.61 2.77 9.90
C ASN A 23 -6.36 4.24 9.61
N LEU A 24 -5.37 4.54 8.78
CA LEU A 24 -5.01 5.90 8.41
C LEU A 24 -4.99 6.04 6.88
N ILE A 25 -5.75 6.98 6.36
CA ILE A 25 -5.78 7.32 4.94
C ILE A 25 -5.12 8.69 4.75
N ILE A 26 -4.00 8.73 4.01
CA ILE A 26 -3.28 9.95 3.71
C ILE A 26 -3.68 10.45 2.32
N GLN A 27 -4.39 11.57 2.25
CA GLN A 27 -4.80 12.22 1.01
C GLN A 27 -4.00 13.49 0.73
N GLY A 28 -3.84 13.82 -0.54
CA GLY A 28 -3.17 15.05 -0.97
C GLY A 28 -2.86 15.02 -2.47
N VAL A 29 -2.53 16.16 -3.03
CA VAL A 29 -2.13 16.30 -4.45
C VAL A 29 -0.83 15.54 -4.75
N ALA A 30 -0.55 15.29 -6.01
CA ALA A 30 0.72 14.72 -6.43
C ALA A 30 1.90 15.61 -5.92
N GLY A 31 2.95 14.99 -5.41
CA GLY A 31 4.10 15.72 -4.87
C GLY A 31 3.93 16.29 -3.45
N SER A 32 2.79 16.11 -2.78
CA SER A 32 2.57 16.59 -1.39
C SER A 32 3.33 15.84 -0.31
N GLY A 33 4.14 14.85 -0.66
CA GLY A 33 4.95 14.09 0.30
C GLY A 33 4.23 12.96 1.03
N LYS A 34 3.08 12.48 0.53
CA LYS A 34 2.31 11.37 1.15
C LYS A 34 3.15 10.14 1.45
N THR A 35 3.93 9.71 0.47
CA THR A 35 4.83 8.56 0.62
C THR A 35 5.91 8.82 1.66
N SER A 36 6.51 10.01 1.63
CA SER A 36 7.51 10.40 2.62
C SER A 36 6.92 10.37 4.04
N ILE A 37 5.70 10.90 4.22
CA ILE A 37 4.99 10.85 5.52
C ILE A 37 4.77 9.40 5.96
N ALA A 38 4.33 8.51 5.06
CA ALA A 38 4.11 7.11 5.38
C ALA A 38 5.41 6.41 5.81
N LEU A 39 6.53 6.65 5.10
CA LEU A 39 7.84 6.07 5.46
C LEU A 39 8.39 6.62 6.78
N HIS A 40 8.26 7.94 7.02
CA HIS A 40 8.64 8.52 8.32
C HIS A 40 7.76 7.97 9.46
N ARG A 41 6.46 7.68 9.20
CA ARG A 41 5.60 7.01 10.17
C ARG A 41 6.11 5.60 10.49
N VAL A 42 6.48 4.83 9.49
CA VAL A 42 7.09 3.49 9.67
C VAL A 42 8.35 3.59 10.54
N ALA A 43 9.28 4.48 10.22
CA ALA A 43 10.47 4.71 11.03
C ALA A 43 10.14 5.15 12.46
N TYR A 44 9.14 6.04 12.62
CA TYR A 44 8.67 6.45 13.95
C TYR A 44 8.12 5.28 14.77
N ILE A 45 7.31 4.39 14.16
CA ILE A 45 6.73 3.22 14.83
C ILE A 45 7.85 2.26 15.28
N LEU A 46 8.81 1.94 14.42
CA LEU A 46 9.96 1.10 14.76
C LEU A 46 10.79 1.69 15.90
N TYR A 47 11.05 2.99 15.87
CA TYR A 47 11.76 3.67 16.94
C TYR A 47 10.96 3.70 18.25
N ARG A 48 9.69 4.07 18.18
CA ARG A 48 8.79 4.27 19.34
C ARG A 48 8.51 2.97 20.08
N PHE A 49 8.32 1.89 19.34
CA PHE A 49 8.02 0.56 19.87
C PHE A 49 9.22 -0.39 19.79
N LYS A 50 10.43 0.16 19.86
CA LYS A 50 11.67 -0.61 19.82
C LYS A 50 11.68 -1.72 20.89
N GLY A 51 11.94 -2.96 20.42
CA GLY A 51 11.89 -4.16 21.26
C GLY A 51 10.50 -4.80 21.40
N GLN A 52 9.46 -4.19 20.82
CA GLN A 52 8.12 -4.76 20.70
C GLN A 52 7.74 -5.03 19.23
N ILE A 53 8.17 -4.14 18.34
CA ILE A 53 7.95 -4.23 16.88
C ILE A 53 9.31 -4.20 16.20
N THR A 54 9.48 -5.04 15.20
CA THR A 54 10.67 -5.16 14.35
C THR A 54 10.32 -4.91 12.89
N SER A 55 11.31 -4.84 12.01
CA SER A 55 11.12 -4.76 10.56
C SER A 55 10.30 -5.92 9.99
N ASP A 56 10.39 -7.10 10.62
CA ASP A 56 9.64 -8.31 10.21
C ASP A 56 8.14 -8.23 10.49
N ASP A 57 7.72 -7.34 11.39
CA ASP A 57 6.30 -7.13 11.73
C ASP A 57 5.62 -6.11 10.80
N ILE A 58 6.37 -5.56 9.83
CA ILE A 58 5.88 -4.54 8.92
C ILE A 58 5.94 -5.04 7.48
N LEU A 59 4.85 -4.89 6.76
CA LEU A 59 4.77 -5.18 5.33
C LEU A 59 4.38 -3.93 4.56
N ILE A 60 5.13 -3.61 3.50
CA ILE A 60 4.80 -2.54 2.57
C ILE A 60 4.32 -3.16 1.26
N ILE A 61 3.09 -2.83 0.86
CA ILE A 61 2.54 -3.26 -0.42
C ILE A 61 2.65 -2.09 -1.39
N SER A 62 3.46 -2.26 -2.44
CA SER A 62 3.68 -1.22 -3.44
C SER A 62 2.99 -1.53 -4.77
N PRO A 63 2.61 -0.50 -5.56
CA PRO A 63 1.95 -0.70 -6.83
C PRO A 63 2.89 -1.18 -7.95
N ASN A 64 4.20 -0.97 -7.81
CA ASN A 64 5.19 -1.35 -8.82
C ASN A 64 6.63 -1.38 -8.25
N LYS A 65 7.53 -2.04 -8.98
CA LYS A 65 8.95 -2.21 -8.58
C LYS A 65 9.72 -0.91 -8.44
N VAL A 66 9.44 0.11 -9.25
CA VAL A 66 10.14 1.41 -9.16
C VAL A 66 9.86 2.08 -7.83
N PHE A 67 8.63 1.91 -7.32
CA PHE A 67 8.24 2.40 -6.01
C PHE A 67 8.90 1.59 -4.88
N ALA A 68 9.03 0.29 -5.08
CA ALA A 68 9.75 -0.62 -4.20
C ALA A 68 11.22 -0.20 -4.01
N ASP A 69 11.93 0.02 -5.11
CA ASP A 69 13.32 0.45 -5.10
C ASP A 69 13.50 1.79 -4.36
N TYR A 70 12.54 2.72 -4.54
CA TYR A 70 12.57 3.99 -3.80
C TYR A 70 12.45 3.78 -2.29
N ILE A 71 11.50 2.93 -1.86
CA ILE A 71 11.28 2.62 -0.43
C ILE A 71 12.51 1.96 0.17
N SER A 72 13.09 0.98 -0.53
CA SER A 72 14.28 0.24 -0.07
C SER A 72 15.49 1.13 0.16
N ASN A 73 15.58 2.25 -0.54
CA ASN A 73 16.66 3.20 -0.36
C ASN A 73 16.40 4.22 0.76
N VAL A 74 15.15 4.65 0.93
CA VAL A 74 14.79 5.71 1.89
C VAL A 74 14.82 5.22 3.33
N LEU A 75 14.36 4.01 3.63
CA LEU A 75 14.31 3.49 4.99
C LEU A 75 15.70 3.36 5.64
N PRO A 76 16.75 2.83 4.97
CA PRO A 76 18.11 2.84 5.52
C PRO A 76 18.66 4.24 5.75
N GLU A 77 18.29 5.23 4.91
CA GLU A 77 18.68 6.65 5.16
C GLU A 77 18.06 7.21 6.44
N LEU A 78 16.91 6.67 6.86
CA LEU A 78 16.27 7.00 8.14
C LEU A 78 16.84 6.22 9.33
N GLY A 79 17.84 5.34 9.10
CA GLY A 79 18.51 4.55 10.13
C GLY A 79 17.79 3.27 10.52
N GLU A 80 16.82 2.83 9.71
CA GLU A 80 16.04 1.62 9.95
C GLU A 80 16.55 0.44 9.12
N GLU A 81 16.22 -0.78 9.57
CA GLU A 81 16.50 -2.01 8.84
C GLU A 81 15.60 -2.12 7.59
N THR A 82 16.01 -2.98 6.67
CA THR A 82 15.23 -3.27 5.46
C THR A 82 13.89 -3.91 5.84
N ILE A 83 12.79 -3.35 5.36
CA ILE A 83 11.43 -3.86 5.59
C ILE A 83 11.00 -4.67 4.38
N LYS A 84 10.22 -5.75 4.61
CA LYS A 84 9.64 -6.55 3.53
C LYS A 84 8.70 -5.68 2.70
N GLU A 85 8.98 -5.64 1.41
CA GLU A 85 8.16 -4.96 0.42
C GLU A 85 7.79 -5.95 -0.67
N CYS A 86 6.54 -5.92 -1.14
CA CYS A 86 6.08 -6.75 -2.24
C CYS A 86 4.93 -6.09 -3.01
N GLY A 87 4.70 -6.57 -4.23
CA GLY A 87 3.49 -6.24 -4.98
C GLY A 87 2.29 -7.07 -4.51
N MET A 88 1.07 -6.60 -4.83
CA MET A 88 -0.16 -7.32 -4.48
C MET A 88 -0.20 -8.72 -5.08
N GLU A 89 0.24 -8.90 -6.32
CA GLU A 89 0.26 -10.21 -6.99
C GLU A 89 1.24 -11.18 -6.33
N GLU A 90 2.40 -10.67 -5.90
CA GLU A 90 3.41 -11.45 -5.18
C GLU A 90 2.87 -11.90 -3.81
N LEU A 91 2.26 -10.99 -3.06
CA LEU A 91 1.61 -11.30 -1.80
C LEU A 91 0.52 -12.37 -1.96
N LEU A 92 -0.35 -12.22 -2.97
CA LEU A 92 -1.39 -13.22 -3.25
C LEU A 92 -0.79 -14.58 -3.63
N SER A 93 0.28 -14.61 -4.41
CA SER A 93 0.97 -15.83 -4.80
C SER A 93 1.56 -16.57 -3.58
N GLU A 94 2.16 -15.83 -2.65
CA GLU A 94 2.66 -16.39 -1.39
C GLU A 94 1.53 -16.93 -0.51
N LEU A 95 0.46 -16.15 -0.31
CA LEU A 95 -0.67 -16.53 0.55
C LEU A 95 -1.45 -17.74 0.01
N LEU A 96 -1.56 -17.86 -1.30
CA LEU A 96 -2.28 -18.97 -1.94
C LEU A 96 -1.41 -20.22 -2.10
N ASP A 97 -0.10 -20.13 -1.86
CA ASP A 97 0.86 -21.25 -1.87
C ASP A 97 0.72 -22.14 -3.13
N GLY A 98 0.45 -21.53 -4.29
CA GLY A 98 0.22 -22.22 -5.56
C GLY A 98 -1.04 -23.09 -5.63
N LYS A 99 -1.86 -23.15 -4.57
CA LYS A 99 -3.09 -23.97 -4.51
C LYS A 99 -4.21 -23.44 -5.38
N VAL A 100 -4.22 -22.13 -5.58
CA VAL A 100 -5.22 -21.43 -6.41
C VAL A 100 -4.51 -20.60 -7.46
N LYS A 101 -4.89 -20.78 -8.72
CA LYS A 101 -4.45 -19.88 -9.80
C LYS A 101 -5.39 -18.67 -9.83
N PHE A 102 -4.82 -17.49 -9.82
CA PHE A 102 -5.54 -16.23 -10.01
C PHE A 102 -5.10 -15.56 -11.30
N GLN A 103 -5.99 -14.79 -11.89
CA GLN A 103 -5.72 -13.99 -13.08
C GLN A 103 -5.04 -12.68 -12.66
N THR A 104 -3.90 -12.39 -13.25
CA THR A 104 -3.20 -11.11 -13.03
C THR A 104 -3.94 -9.96 -13.72
N PHE A 105 -3.63 -8.72 -13.36
CA PHE A 105 -4.22 -7.55 -14.02
C PHE A 105 -3.93 -7.53 -15.52
N PHE A 106 -2.71 -7.85 -15.94
CA PHE A 106 -2.34 -7.87 -17.35
C PHE A 106 -3.06 -8.98 -18.13
N GLU A 107 -3.18 -10.16 -17.56
CA GLU A 107 -3.94 -11.25 -18.17
C GLU A 107 -5.42 -10.90 -18.33
N GLN A 108 -6.01 -10.24 -17.31
CA GLN A 108 -7.40 -9.77 -17.39
C GLN A 108 -7.59 -8.73 -18.48
N VAL A 109 -6.69 -7.75 -18.58
CA VAL A 109 -6.76 -6.72 -19.62
C VAL A 109 -6.60 -7.34 -21.00
N ASN A 110 -5.65 -8.23 -21.20
CA ASN A 110 -5.47 -8.92 -22.48
C ASN A 110 -6.70 -9.74 -22.86
N ASP A 111 -7.27 -10.50 -21.93
CA ASP A 111 -8.48 -11.29 -22.17
C ASP A 111 -9.67 -10.40 -22.56
N LEU A 112 -9.83 -9.25 -21.90
CA LEU A 112 -10.89 -8.29 -22.24
C LEU A 112 -10.71 -7.64 -23.63
N LEU A 113 -9.45 -7.41 -24.04
CA LEU A 113 -9.15 -6.81 -25.35
C LEU A 113 -9.28 -7.81 -26.50
N GLU A 114 -8.81 -9.03 -26.30
CA GLU A 114 -8.77 -10.08 -27.33
C GLU A 114 -10.12 -10.78 -27.50
N ASN A 115 -10.73 -11.19 -26.40
CA ASN A 115 -11.88 -12.08 -26.45
C ASN A 115 -13.24 -11.36 -26.45
N LYS A 116 -13.33 -10.09 -26.04
CA LYS A 116 -14.57 -9.27 -25.98
C LYS A 116 -15.81 -10.05 -25.53
N ASN A 117 -15.62 -11.03 -24.65
CA ASN A 117 -16.70 -11.88 -24.18
C ASN A 117 -17.63 -11.08 -23.25
N ALA A 118 -18.89 -10.92 -23.64
CA ALA A 118 -19.88 -10.18 -22.87
C ALA A 118 -20.02 -10.69 -21.42
N ALA A 119 -19.98 -11.99 -21.20
CA ALA A 119 -20.07 -12.58 -19.87
C ALA A 119 -18.84 -12.24 -18.98
N THR A 120 -17.64 -12.15 -19.56
CA THR A 120 -16.43 -11.72 -18.85
C THR A 120 -16.51 -10.25 -18.47
N ILE A 121 -16.99 -9.40 -19.39
CA ILE A 121 -17.20 -7.97 -19.13
C ILE A 121 -18.23 -7.76 -18.02
N GLU A 122 -19.35 -8.47 -18.04
CA GLU A 122 -20.38 -8.38 -16.99
C GLU A 122 -19.87 -8.84 -15.64
N ARG A 123 -19.14 -9.97 -15.57
CA ARG A 123 -18.50 -10.43 -14.32
C ARG A 123 -17.52 -9.41 -13.77
N THR A 124 -16.71 -8.80 -14.62
CA THR A 124 -15.74 -7.77 -14.19
C THR A 124 -16.47 -6.54 -13.65
N LYS A 125 -17.53 -6.09 -14.32
CA LYS A 125 -18.37 -5.00 -13.82
C LYS A 125 -19.04 -5.34 -12.49
N PHE A 126 -19.60 -6.52 -12.35
CA PHE A 126 -20.25 -6.96 -11.11
C PHE A 126 -19.25 -6.98 -9.94
N LYS A 127 -18.04 -7.49 -10.14
CA LYS A 127 -17.00 -7.50 -9.11
C LYS A 127 -16.58 -6.10 -8.62
N ALA A 128 -16.84 -5.06 -9.41
CA ALA A 128 -16.60 -3.66 -9.04
C ALA A 128 -17.79 -2.98 -8.34
N THR A 129 -18.86 -3.72 -8.03
CA THR A 129 -20.05 -3.18 -7.35
C THR A 129 -20.02 -3.40 -5.85
N PHE A 130 -20.79 -2.58 -5.13
CA PHE A 130 -20.99 -2.76 -3.70
C PHE A 130 -21.76 -4.04 -3.36
N GLU A 131 -22.63 -4.49 -4.25
CA GLU A 131 -23.37 -5.75 -4.13
C GLU A 131 -22.41 -6.95 -4.04
N PHE A 132 -21.33 -6.93 -4.81
CA PHE A 132 -20.31 -7.98 -4.73
C PHE A 132 -19.60 -7.98 -3.37
N VAL A 133 -19.27 -6.81 -2.82
CA VAL A 133 -18.70 -6.71 -1.47
C VAL A 133 -19.66 -7.29 -0.42
N GLN A 134 -20.94 -6.93 -0.48
CA GLN A 134 -21.96 -7.49 0.41
C GLN A 134 -22.14 -9.02 0.29
N LEU A 135 -21.83 -9.59 -0.87
CA LEU A 135 -21.87 -11.04 -1.09
C LEU A 135 -20.69 -11.74 -0.39
N LEU A 136 -19.53 -11.10 -0.32
CA LEU A 136 -18.34 -11.63 0.35
C LEU A 136 -18.41 -11.55 1.87
N ASP A 137 -19.18 -10.60 2.41
CA ASP A 137 -19.35 -10.38 3.87
C ASP A 137 -20.36 -11.36 4.51
N LYS A 138 -20.96 -12.28 3.74
CA LYS A 138 -21.89 -13.32 4.21
C LYS A 138 -21.18 -14.64 4.44
#